data_e0d2db73aa8dc15d9b743cbabbcdef7b
#
_entry.id   e0d2db73aa8dc15d9b743cbabbcdef7b
#
_cell.length_a   1.000
_cell.length_b   1.000
_cell.length_c   1.000
_cell.angle_alpha   90.00
_cell.angle_beta   90.00
_cell.angle_gamma   90.00
#
_symmetry.space_group_name_H-M   'P 1'
#
loop_
_entity.id
_entity.type
_entity.pdbx_description
1 polymer ?
#
loop_
_entity_poly.entity_id
_entity_poly.type
_entity_poly.pdbx_seq_one_letter_code
_entity_poly.pdbx_strand_id
1 'polypeptide(L)'
;MITGKTLRDAIISGANNIANQRTRVDELNVFPVPDGDTGTNMSMTIGAALSELNAMPDTCTVAEASKSAASAMLRGARGNSGVITSLLFRGFSKALAGKTDAEAADLAKALQMGVEAAYKAVMKPTEGTILTVTRLAAEAAVAAETDDVPQLWATVCEAGQKALEDTPNLLPVLKKAGVVDAGGQGIMLVFEGMKQVFDGGEIVAGAEVAAKPKLDSSAAGKGVFADDLMKVEDIKNGYCTQFLVHKDPGASVTRLRAFLESNGDSVVVIEDDDVANCHVHTADPGMMLSEAIKYGYLTNFKIEN
;
A
#
# COMPACT_ATOMS: atom_id res chain seq x y z
N MET A 1 -24.01 -7.87 -5.95
CA MET A 1 -23.02 -8.95 -6.25
C MET A 1 -22.14 -8.50 -7.40
N ILE A 2 -20.83 -8.77 -7.36
CA ILE A 2 -19.86 -8.49 -8.42
C ILE A 2 -19.16 -9.78 -8.86
N THR A 3 -18.76 -9.81 -10.14
CA THR A 3 -17.97 -10.91 -10.73
C THR A 3 -16.48 -10.68 -10.54
N GLY A 4 -15.67 -11.71 -10.79
CA GLY A 4 -14.20 -11.57 -10.80
C GLY A 4 -13.71 -10.56 -11.84
N LYS A 5 -14.36 -10.50 -13.02
CA LYS A 5 -14.10 -9.46 -14.02
C LYS A 5 -14.31 -8.06 -13.45
N THR A 6 -15.43 -7.81 -12.78
CA THR A 6 -15.73 -6.51 -12.18
C THR A 6 -14.69 -6.12 -11.14
N LEU A 7 -14.26 -7.05 -10.26
CA LEU A 7 -13.23 -6.79 -9.28
C LEU A 7 -11.86 -6.52 -9.92
N ARG A 8 -11.49 -7.33 -10.92
CA ARG A 8 -10.27 -7.13 -11.72
C ARG A 8 -10.24 -5.72 -12.33
N ASP A 9 -11.29 -5.36 -13.02
CA ASP A 9 -11.41 -4.07 -13.71
C ASP A 9 -11.41 -2.90 -12.70
N ALA A 10 -12.03 -3.07 -11.52
CA ALA A 10 -11.99 -2.08 -10.45
C ALA A 10 -10.56 -1.88 -9.90
N ILE A 11 -9.80 -2.95 -9.67
CA ILE A 11 -8.40 -2.83 -9.23
C ILE A 11 -7.53 -2.14 -10.28
N ILE A 12 -7.71 -2.47 -11.57
CA ILE A 12 -7.02 -1.79 -12.67
C ILE A 12 -7.36 -0.31 -12.70
N SER A 13 -8.64 0.04 -12.53
CA SER A 13 -9.12 1.43 -12.49
C SER A 13 -8.50 2.21 -11.32
N GLY A 14 -8.44 1.60 -10.14
CA GLY A 14 -7.77 2.18 -8.97
C GLY A 14 -6.28 2.41 -9.20
N ALA A 15 -5.59 1.45 -9.82
CA ALA A 15 -4.18 1.57 -10.17
C ALA A 15 -3.91 2.72 -11.15
N ASN A 16 -4.76 2.85 -12.17
CA ASN A 16 -4.65 3.94 -13.14
C ASN A 16 -4.94 5.31 -12.50
N ASN A 17 -5.94 5.38 -11.61
CA ASN A 17 -6.32 6.64 -10.98
C ASN A 17 -5.19 7.20 -10.09
N ILE A 18 -4.56 6.37 -9.24
CA ILE A 18 -3.41 6.83 -8.46
C ILE A 18 -2.20 7.15 -9.34
N ALA A 19 -1.96 6.38 -10.40
CA ALA A 19 -0.85 6.63 -11.32
C ALA A 19 -0.97 8.00 -12.01
N ASN A 20 -2.19 8.39 -12.39
CA ASN A 20 -2.48 9.68 -13.01
C ASN A 20 -2.24 10.87 -12.05
N GLN A 21 -2.38 10.65 -10.75
CA GLN A 21 -2.31 11.70 -9.74
C GLN A 21 -1.11 11.55 -8.77
N ARG A 22 -0.15 10.68 -9.09
CA ARG A 22 0.98 10.36 -8.20
C ARG A 22 1.77 11.57 -7.73
N THR A 23 2.06 12.52 -8.61
CA THR A 23 2.80 13.74 -8.29
C THR A 23 2.09 14.58 -7.22
N ARG A 24 0.76 14.69 -7.30
CA ARG A 24 -0.03 15.37 -6.28
C ARG A 24 0.08 14.69 -4.91
N VAL A 25 0.14 13.36 -4.88
CA VAL A 25 0.32 12.60 -3.64
C VAL A 25 1.75 12.76 -3.11
N ASP A 26 2.75 12.77 -4.00
CA ASP A 26 4.15 13.01 -3.64
C ASP A 26 4.34 14.38 -2.97
N GLU A 27 3.64 15.42 -3.45
CA GLU A 27 3.67 16.78 -2.88
C GLU A 27 3.10 16.87 -1.46
N LEU A 28 2.25 15.93 -1.04
CA LEU A 28 1.69 15.86 0.32
C LEU A 28 2.61 15.15 1.31
N ASN A 29 3.68 14.52 0.84
CA ASN A 29 4.50 13.64 1.67
C ASN A 29 5.42 14.42 2.62
N VAL A 30 4.98 14.56 3.87
CA VAL A 30 5.75 15.21 4.97
C VAL A 30 5.96 14.30 6.17
N PHE A 31 5.40 13.08 6.16
CA PHE A 31 5.51 12.11 7.26
C PHE A 31 5.49 10.67 6.73
N PRO A 32 6.27 9.74 7.34
CA PRO A 32 7.25 9.92 8.43
C PRO A 32 8.55 10.59 7.98
N VAL A 33 8.90 10.49 6.71
CA VAL A 33 10.06 11.10 6.08
C VAL A 33 9.58 11.93 4.89
N PRO A 34 9.98 13.20 4.77
CA PRO A 34 9.52 14.07 3.67
C PRO A 34 10.36 13.88 2.39
N ASP A 35 10.40 12.65 1.87
CA ASP A 35 11.16 12.26 0.67
C ASP A 35 10.38 12.44 -0.64
N GLY A 36 9.08 12.80 -0.57
CA GLY A 36 8.27 13.13 -1.73
C GLY A 36 8.01 11.94 -2.66
N ASP A 37 7.94 10.73 -2.15
CA ASP A 37 7.86 9.52 -2.97
C ASP A 37 6.61 8.64 -2.68
N THR A 38 5.71 9.05 -1.78
CA THR A 38 4.54 8.26 -1.36
C THR A 38 3.64 7.88 -2.53
N GLY A 39 3.27 8.82 -3.39
CA GLY A 39 2.44 8.57 -4.57
C GLY A 39 3.13 7.67 -5.58
N THR A 40 4.40 7.90 -5.81
CA THR A 40 5.26 7.08 -6.67
C THR A 40 5.32 5.64 -6.14
N ASN A 41 5.61 5.43 -4.86
CA ASN A 41 5.71 4.11 -4.23
C ASN A 41 4.37 3.35 -4.28
N MET A 42 3.26 4.00 -3.95
CA MET A 42 1.92 3.38 -4.01
C MET A 42 1.52 3.06 -5.45
N SER A 43 1.72 3.98 -6.39
CA SER A 43 1.43 3.78 -7.81
C SER A 43 2.23 2.60 -8.39
N MET A 44 3.53 2.50 -8.09
CA MET A 44 4.37 1.40 -8.55
C MET A 44 3.96 0.07 -7.90
N THR A 45 3.55 0.10 -6.65
CA THR A 45 3.11 -1.10 -5.92
C THR A 45 1.84 -1.69 -6.52
N ILE A 46 0.78 -0.87 -6.66
CA ILE A 46 -0.48 -1.35 -7.22
C ILE A 46 -0.35 -1.63 -8.73
N GLY A 47 0.47 -0.83 -9.43
CA GLY A 47 0.78 -1.02 -10.85
C GLY A 47 1.49 -2.34 -11.15
N ALA A 48 2.19 -2.94 -10.19
CA ALA A 48 2.80 -4.26 -10.35
C ALA A 48 1.77 -5.36 -10.69
N ALA A 49 0.51 -5.18 -10.30
CA ALA A 49 -0.57 -6.12 -10.59
C ALA A 49 -1.13 -5.99 -12.02
N LEU A 50 -0.91 -4.86 -12.71
CA LEU A 50 -1.57 -4.57 -13.98
C LEU A 50 -1.29 -5.61 -15.07
N SER A 51 -0.05 -6.10 -15.17
CA SER A 51 0.33 -7.09 -16.19
C SER A 51 -0.44 -8.41 -16.01
N GLU A 52 -0.53 -8.90 -14.79
CA GLU A 52 -1.23 -10.15 -14.49
C GLU A 52 -2.75 -9.97 -14.62
N LEU A 53 -3.30 -8.87 -14.12
CA LEU A 53 -4.73 -8.59 -14.18
C LEU A 53 -5.21 -8.39 -15.61
N ASN A 54 -4.47 -7.67 -16.47
CA ASN A 54 -4.82 -7.48 -17.87
C ASN A 54 -4.74 -8.78 -18.70
N ALA A 55 -3.96 -9.76 -18.28
CA ALA A 55 -3.86 -11.07 -18.92
C ALA A 55 -4.96 -12.05 -18.45
N MET A 56 -5.70 -11.74 -17.38
CA MET A 56 -6.74 -12.62 -16.86
C MET A 56 -7.98 -12.65 -17.76
N PRO A 57 -8.61 -13.82 -17.95
CA PRO A 57 -9.85 -13.93 -18.72
C PRO A 57 -11.03 -13.28 -17.99
N ASP A 58 -12.06 -12.91 -18.72
CA ASP A 58 -13.31 -12.36 -18.17
C ASP A 58 -14.09 -13.35 -17.29
N THR A 59 -13.75 -14.62 -17.36
CA THR A 59 -14.34 -15.71 -16.55
C THR A 59 -13.62 -15.92 -15.22
N CYS A 60 -12.62 -15.11 -14.88
CA CYS A 60 -11.93 -15.22 -13.61
C CYS A 60 -12.88 -15.02 -12.40
N THR A 61 -12.56 -15.64 -11.29
CA THR A 61 -13.28 -15.49 -10.04
C THR A 61 -12.74 -14.29 -9.23
N VAL A 62 -13.53 -13.80 -8.26
CA VAL A 62 -13.04 -12.76 -7.33
C VAL A 62 -11.84 -13.23 -6.50
N ALA A 63 -11.80 -14.54 -6.18
CA ALA A 63 -10.66 -15.15 -5.49
C ALA A 63 -9.37 -15.08 -6.33
N GLU A 64 -9.45 -15.42 -7.62
CA GLU A 64 -8.30 -15.40 -8.54
C GLU A 64 -7.82 -13.96 -8.77
N ALA A 65 -8.74 -13.03 -9.07
CA ALA A 65 -8.40 -11.63 -9.33
C ALA A 65 -7.73 -10.99 -8.09
N SER A 66 -8.32 -11.17 -6.91
CA SER A 66 -7.77 -10.59 -5.67
C SER A 66 -6.45 -11.24 -5.27
N LYS A 67 -6.28 -12.55 -5.44
CA LYS A 67 -5.04 -13.27 -5.13
C LYS A 67 -3.89 -12.84 -6.04
N SER A 68 -4.13 -12.76 -7.36
CA SER A 68 -3.12 -12.31 -8.32
C SER A 68 -2.68 -10.88 -8.01
N ALA A 69 -3.64 -9.96 -7.79
CA ALA A 69 -3.34 -8.59 -7.41
C ALA A 69 -2.50 -8.50 -6.14
N ALA A 70 -2.91 -9.18 -5.06
CA ALA A 70 -2.22 -9.15 -3.79
C ALA A 70 -0.78 -9.71 -3.87
N SER A 71 -0.58 -10.83 -4.60
CA SER A 71 0.73 -11.43 -4.78
C SER A 71 1.66 -10.56 -5.62
N ALA A 72 1.16 -9.94 -6.69
CA ALA A 72 1.95 -9.03 -7.52
C ALA A 72 2.33 -7.75 -6.75
N MET A 73 1.37 -7.16 -5.99
CA MET A 73 1.64 -6.01 -5.14
C MET A 73 2.68 -6.32 -4.07
N LEU A 74 2.64 -7.52 -3.47
CA LEU A 74 3.63 -7.93 -2.47
C LEU A 74 5.04 -7.94 -3.07
N ARG A 75 5.20 -8.54 -4.26
CA ARG A 75 6.51 -8.57 -4.95
C ARG A 75 6.97 -7.19 -5.42
N GLY A 76 6.03 -6.33 -5.77
CA GLY A 76 6.30 -4.96 -6.26
C GLY A 76 6.25 -3.87 -5.20
N ALA A 77 5.98 -4.19 -3.93
CA ALA A 77 5.82 -3.21 -2.86
C ALA A 77 7.07 -2.35 -2.69
N ARG A 78 6.86 -1.03 -2.53
CA ARG A 78 7.93 -0.05 -2.37
C ARG A 78 7.62 0.93 -1.26
N GLY A 79 8.62 1.23 -0.45
CA GLY A 79 8.50 2.13 0.69
C GLY A 79 7.45 1.68 1.71
N ASN A 80 7.27 2.42 2.79
CA ASN A 80 6.26 2.09 3.81
C ASN A 80 4.83 2.13 3.25
N SER A 81 4.51 3.13 2.44
CA SER A 81 3.17 3.31 1.86
C SER A 81 2.78 2.16 0.92
N GLY A 82 3.70 1.72 0.06
CA GLY A 82 3.46 0.58 -0.82
C GLY A 82 3.36 -0.73 -0.06
N VAL A 83 4.19 -0.93 0.95
CA VAL A 83 4.12 -2.11 1.82
C VAL A 83 2.78 -2.18 2.55
N ILE A 84 2.28 -1.08 3.14
CA ILE A 84 0.96 -1.03 3.77
C ILE A 84 -0.14 -1.30 2.75
N THR A 85 -0.06 -0.70 1.55
CA THR A 85 -1.02 -0.95 0.46
C THR A 85 -1.06 -2.44 0.09
N SER A 86 0.09 -3.10 -0.05
CA SER A 86 0.14 -4.54 -0.34
C SER A 86 -0.48 -5.40 0.75
N LEU A 87 -0.33 -5.02 2.02
CA LEU A 87 -0.94 -5.69 3.17
C LEU A 87 -2.46 -5.56 3.19
N LEU A 88 -2.98 -4.36 2.86
CA LEU A 88 -4.42 -4.14 2.72
C LEU A 88 -5.01 -5.08 1.68
N PHE A 89 -4.43 -5.14 0.49
CA PHE A 89 -4.90 -6.04 -0.58
C PHE A 89 -4.69 -7.52 -0.25
N ARG A 90 -3.65 -7.86 0.52
CA ARG A 90 -3.43 -9.25 0.97
C ARG A 90 -4.54 -9.72 1.94
N GLY A 91 -4.89 -8.91 2.94
CA GLY A 91 -6.00 -9.22 3.83
C GLY A 91 -7.34 -9.29 3.10
N PHE A 92 -7.56 -8.35 2.17
CA PHE A 92 -8.71 -8.30 1.29
C PHE A 92 -8.85 -9.62 0.48
N SER A 93 -7.77 -10.06 -0.16
CA SER A 93 -7.75 -11.31 -0.93
C SER A 93 -8.04 -12.55 -0.07
N LYS A 94 -7.52 -12.60 1.16
CA LYS A 94 -7.77 -13.72 2.07
C LYS A 94 -9.26 -13.87 2.42
N ALA A 95 -9.98 -12.77 2.55
CA ALA A 95 -11.43 -12.79 2.80
C ALA A 95 -12.22 -13.33 1.60
N LEU A 96 -11.73 -13.14 0.40
CA LEU A 96 -12.37 -13.58 -0.84
C LEU A 96 -11.92 -14.98 -1.30
N ALA A 97 -11.06 -15.66 -0.53
CA ALA A 97 -10.54 -16.98 -0.90
C ALA A 97 -11.67 -17.99 -1.14
N GLY A 98 -11.61 -18.69 -2.28
CA GLY A 98 -12.60 -19.70 -2.68
C GLY A 98 -13.93 -19.17 -3.20
N LYS A 99 -14.12 -17.85 -3.31
CA LYS A 99 -15.34 -17.25 -3.83
C LYS A 99 -15.26 -17.06 -5.35
N THR A 100 -16.34 -17.40 -6.06
CA THR A 100 -16.50 -17.11 -7.49
C THR A 100 -16.85 -15.64 -7.71
N ASP A 101 -17.87 -15.19 -6.99
CA ASP A 101 -18.40 -13.84 -6.99
C ASP A 101 -18.39 -13.27 -5.56
N ALA A 102 -18.59 -11.97 -5.39
CA ALA A 102 -18.66 -11.34 -4.09
C ALA A 102 -19.90 -10.46 -3.94
N GLU A 103 -20.53 -10.54 -2.78
CA GLU A 103 -21.60 -9.66 -2.35
C GLU A 103 -21.04 -8.44 -1.62
N ALA A 104 -21.87 -7.45 -1.34
CA ALA A 104 -21.46 -6.26 -0.60
C ALA A 104 -20.88 -6.63 0.79
N ALA A 105 -21.51 -7.54 1.52
CA ALA A 105 -21.03 -8.03 2.81
C ALA A 105 -19.63 -8.69 2.71
N ASP A 106 -19.33 -9.38 1.62
CA ASP A 106 -18.02 -9.98 1.39
C ASP A 106 -16.95 -8.92 1.20
N LEU A 107 -17.26 -7.86 0.46
CA LEU A 107 -16.35 -6.73 0.24
C LEU A 107 -16.11 -5.94 1.52
N ALA A 108 -17.13 -5.69 2.33
CA ALA A 108 -17.00 -5.05 3.64
C ALA A 108 -16.08 -5.86 4.56
N LYS A 109 -16.28 -7.18 4.64
CA LYS A 109 -15.40 -8.09 5.38
C LYS A 109 -13.98 -8.11 4.80
N ALA A 110 -13.85 -8.05 3.49
CA ALA A 110 -12.53 -8.02 2.83
C ALA A 110 -11.75 -6.74 3.18
N LEU A 111 -12.40 -5.58 3.21
CA LEU A 111 -11.80 -4.34 3.68
C LEU A 111 -11.36 -4.44 5.14
N GLN A 112 -12.23 -4.96 6.02
CA GLN A 112 -11.90 -5.16 7.43
C GLN A 112 -10.67 -6.05 7.61
N MET A 113 -10.62 -7.22 6.94
CA MET A 113 -9.47 -8.13 7.02
C MET A 113 -8.19 -7.50 6.44
N GLY A 114 -8.31 -6.64 5.43
CA GLY A 114 -7.20 -5.84 4.91
C GLY A 114 -6.61 -4.93 5.97
N VAL A 115 -7.46 -4.18 6.66
CA VAL A 115 -7.08 -3.29 7.77
C VAL A 115 -6.41 -4.06 8.90
N GLU A 116 -7.02 -5.16 9.35
CA GLU A 116 -6.45 -6.01 10.40
C GLU A 116 -5.05 -6.53 10.03
N ALA A 117 -4.86 -6.94 8.78
CA ALA A 117 -3.55 -7.39 8.28
C ALA A 117 -2.51 -6.27 8.32
N ALA A 118 -2.87 -5.05 7.92
CA ALA A 118 -1.99 -3.90 7.94
C ALA A 118 -1.60 -3.49 9.38
N TYR A 119 -2.58 -3.34 10.27
CA TYR A 119 -2.32 -2.99 11.68
C TYR A 119 -1.45 -4.03 12.40
N LYS A 120 -1.68 -5.32 12.12
CA LYS A 120 -0.89 -6.41 12.72
C LYS A 120 0.57 -6.41 12.27
N ALA A 121 0.84 -5.97 11.06
CA ALA A 121 2.19 -6.02 10.49
C ALA A 121 3.03 -4.78 10.83
N VAL A 122 2.40 -3.63 11.08
CA VAL A 122 3.09 -2.40 11.44
C VAL A 122 3.39 -2.41 12.94
N MET A 123 4.67 -2.33 13.31
CA MET A 123 5.11 -2.40 14.73
C MET A 123 4.52 -1.30 15.61
N LYS A 124 4.41 -0.09 15.08
CA LYS A 124 3.87 1.09 15.77
C LYS A 124 2.86 1.79 14.89
N PRO A 125 1.61 1.30 14.83
CA PRO A 125 0.56 1.97 14.06
C PRO A 125 0.38 3.40 14.54
N THR A 126 0.42 4.35 13.61
CA THR A 126 0.25 5.78 13.90
C THR A 126 -1.09 6.23 13.35
N GLU A 127 -1.92 6.82 14.23
CA GLU A 127 -3.19 7.42 13.83
C GLU A 127 -2.96 8.74 13.08
N GLY A 128 -3.92 9.11 12.22
CA GLY A 128 -3.79 10.24 11.29
C GLY A 128 -3.03 9.88 10.01
N THR A 129 -2.96 8.59 9.66
CA THR A 129 -2.28 8.08 8.47
C THR A 129 -3.21 7.21 7.61
N ILE A 130 -2.69 6.65 6.51
CA ILE A 130 -3.39 5.65 5.67
C ILE A 130 -4.10 4.57 6.49
N LEU A 131 -3.52 4.19 7.65
CA LEU A 131 -4.13 3.19 8.54
C LEU A 131 -5.46 3.67 9.12
N THR A 132 -5.52 4.93 9.58
CA THR A 132 -6.75 5.54 10.09
C THR A 132 -7.81 5.67 9.01
N VAL A 133 -7.41 6.16 7.83
CA VAL A 133 -8.32 6.35 6.68
C VAL A 133 -8.95 5.02 6.28
N THR A 134 -8.13 3.99 6.11
CA THR A 134 -8.63 2.66 5.72
C THR A 134 -9.46 1.99 6.82
N ARG A 135 -9.11 2.16 8.08
CA ARG A 135 -9.88 1.62 9.22
C ARG A 135 -11.27 2.22 9.28
N LEU A 136 -11.38 3.56 9.25
CA LEU A 136 -12.69 4.22 9.33
C LEU A 136 -13.55 3.95 8.10
N ALA A 137 -12.95 3.83 6.91
CA ALA A 137 -13.66 3.41 5.71
C ALA A 137 -14.19 1.97 5.82
N ALA A 138 -13.40 1.04 6.35
CA ALA A 138 -13.82 -0.35 6.54
C ALA A 138 -14.88 -0.50 7.64
N GLU A 139 -14.77 0.23 8.75
CA GLU A 139 -15.77 0.27 9.82
C GLU A 139 -17.12 0.77 9.28
N ALA A 140 -17.12 1.83 8.46
CA ALA A 140 -18.32 2.34 7.80
C ALA A 140 -18.90 1.33 6.80
N ALA A 141 -18.06 0.61 6.05
CA ALA A 141 -18.51 -0.45 5.15
C ALA A 141 -19.24 -1.57 5.89
N VAL A 142 -18.70 -2.02 7.02
CA VAL A 142 -19.34 -3.05 7.86
C VAL A 142 -20.65 -2.54 8.46
N ALA A 143 -20.72 -1.28 8.87
CA ALA A 143 -21.91 -0.68 9.47
C ALA A 143 -23.01 -0.34 8.44
N ALA A 144 -22.70 -0.31 7.14
CA ALA A 144 -23.66 0.07 6.11
C ALA A 144 -24.79 -0.95 5.91
N GLU A 145 -24.57 -2.23 6.27
CA GLU A 145 -25.57 -3.34 6.18
C GLU A 145 -26.36 -3.32 4.87
N THR A 146 -25.68 -3.06 3.74
CA THR A 146 -26.29 -2.96 2.40
C THR A 146 -25.91 -4.15 1.54
N ASP A 147 -26.82 -4.59 0.67
CA ASP A 147 -26.56 -5.62 -0.36
C ASP A 147 -26.12 -4.99 -1.70
N ASP A 148 -26.19 -3.66 -1.82
CA ASP A 148 -25.82 -2.92 -3.02
C ASP A 148 -24.34 -2.50 -3.01
N VAL A 149 -23.55 -3.06 -3.93
CA VAL A 149 -22.11 -2.79 -3.99
C VAL A 149 -21.79 -1.33 -4.33
N PRO A 150 -22.43 -0.66 -5.32
CA PRO A 150 -22.28 0.78 -5.52
C PRO A 150 -22.52 1.61 -4.25
N GLN A 151 -23.61 1.33 -3.54
CA GLN A 151 -23.94 2.03 -2.29
C GLN A 151 -22.89 1.76 -1.19
N LEU A 152 -22.46 0.51 -1.02
CA LEU A 152 -21.39 0.15 -0.09
C LEU A 152 -20.13 0.97 -0.38
N TRP A 153 -19.71 0.98 -1.65
CA TRP A 153 -18.47 1.63 -2.03
C TRP A 153 -18.55 3.16 -1.98
N ALA A 154 -19.74 3.73 -2.18
CA ALA A 154 -19.99 5.15 -1.91
C ALA A 154 -19.77 5.48 -0.43
N THR A 155 -20.28 4.63 0.49
CA THR A 155 -20.06 4.77 1.94
C THR A 155 -18.57 4.65 2.30
N VAL A 156 -17.84 3.71 1.70
CA VAL A 156 -16.37 3.57 1.86
C VAL A 156 -15.65 4.87 1.48
N CYS A 157 -15.97 5.42 0.31
CA CYS A 157 -15.33 6.65 -0.17
C CYS A 157 -15.68 7.85 0.68
N GLU A 158 -16.94 8.01 1.10
CA GLU A 158 -17.38 9.12 1.95
C GLU A 158 -16.72 9.08 3.33
N ALA A 159 -16.74 7.93 3.99
CA ALA A 159 -16.11 7.77 5.30
C ALA A 159 -14.58 7.92 5.24
N GLY A 160 -13.95 7.37 4.21
CA GLY A 160 -12.52 7.50 3.99
C GLY A 160 -12.12 8.95 3.71
N GLN A 161 -12.88 9.69 2.89
CA GLN A 161 -12.62 11.09 2.61
C GLN A 161 -12.72 11.95 3.87
N LYS A 162 -13.75 11.73 4.70
CA LYS A 162 -13.90 12.42 5.98
C LYS A 162 -12.74 12.12 6.93
N ALA A 163 -12.32 10.86 6.99
CA ALA A 163 -11.16 10.45 7.78
C ALA A 163 -9.86 11.09 7.28
N LEU A 164 -9.67 11.19 5.97
CA LEU A 164 -8.52 11.87 5.35
C LEU A 164 -8.46 13.35 5.73
N GLU A 165 -9.58 14.05 5.64
CA GLU A 165 -9.68 15.46 6.02
C GLU A 165 -9.38 15.71 7.51
N ASP A 166 -9.61 14.71 8.38
CA ASP A 166 -9.33 14.79 9.81
C ASP A 166 -7.90 14.40 10.18
N THR A 167 -7.09 13.83 9.27
CA THR A 167 -5.72 13.42 9.54
C THR A 167 -4.84 14.51 10.15
N PRO A 168 -4.96 15.83 9.77
CA PRO A 168 -4.17 16.88 10.40
C PRO A 168 -4.52 17.15 11.87
N ASN A 169 -5.72 16.76 12.31
CA ASN A 169 -6.11 16.88 13.71
C ASN A 169 -5.56 15.74 14.57
N LEU A 170 -5.27 14.59 13.95
CA LEU A 170 -4.72 13.42 14.62
C LEU A 170 -3.19 13.41 14.63
N LEU A 171 -2.56 13.98 13.60
CA LEU A 171 -1.11 14.00 13.44
C LEU A 171 -0.58 15.44 13.33
N PRO A 172 0.02 15.98 14.40
CA PRO A 172 0.39 17.40 14.48
C PRO A 172 1.34 17.88 13.37
N VAL A 173 2.19 17.02 12.83
CA VAL A 173 3.09 17.36 11.73
C VAL A 173 2.32 17.72 10.46
N LEU A 174 1.24 17.01 10.14
CA LEU A 174 0.36 17.32 9.00
C LEU A 174 -0.34 18.69 9.19
N LYS A 175 -0.79 18.94 10.42
CA LYS A 175 -1.42 20.23 10.75
C LYS A 175 -0.44 21.39 10.59
N LYS A 176 0.80 21.22 11.03
CA LYS A 176 1.86 22.23 10.90
C LYS A 176 2.19 22.48 9.42
N ALA A 177 2.21 21.44 8.60
CA ALA A 177 2.47 21.55 7.17
C ALA A 177 1.24 22.01 6.35
N GLY A 178 0.04 22.00 6.93
CA GLY A 178 -1.20 22.39 6.25
C GLY A 178 -1.66 21.39 5.18
N VAL A 179 -1.30 20.10 5.36
CA VAL A 179 -1.61 19.02 4.40
C VAL A 179 -2.35 17.88 5.09
N VAL A 180 -3.00 17.03 4.28
CA VAL A 180 -3.53 15.73 4.71
C VAL A 180 -2.46 14.63 4.56
N ASP A 181 -2.72 13.43 5.12
CA ASP A 181 -1.82 12.30 4.96
C ASP A 181 -1.69 11.87 3.49
N ALA A 182 -0.45 11.82 2.99
CA ALA A 182 -0.16 11.42 1.61
C ALA A 182 -0.60 9.98 1.30
N GLY A 183 -0.34 9.04 2.22
CA GLY A 183 -0.76 7.64 2.09
C GLY A 183 -2.29 7.50 2.09
N GLY A 184 -2.97 8.24 2.97
CA GLY A 184 -4.43 8.34 3.00
C GLY A 184 -4.99 8.91 1.70
N GLN A 185 -4.41 9.98 1.16
CA GLN A 185 -4.81 10.51 -0.16
C GLN A 185 -4.60 9.47 -1.26
N GLY A 186 -3.48 8.76 -1.25
CA GLY A 186 -3.20 7.73 -2.25
C GLY A 186 -4.20 6.59 -2.24
N ILE A 187 -4.58 6.07 -1.06
CA ILE A 187 -5.57 4.99 -0.98
C ILE A 187 -6.97 5.47 -1.37
N MET A 188 -7.33 6.73 -1.08
CA MET A 188 -8.61 7.30 -1.52
C MET A 188 -8.69 7.36 -3.04
N LEU A 189 -7.61 7.73 -3.74
CA LEU A 189 -7.57 7.70 -5.20
C LEU A 189 -7.76 6.28 -5.76
N VAL A 190 -7.23 5.26 -5.07
CA VAL A 190 -7.47 3.86 -5.44
C VAL A 190 -8.94 3.51 -5.25
N PHE A 191 -9.55 3.85 -4.12
CA PHE A 191 -10.96 3.55 -3.84
C PHE A 191 -11.91 4.29 -4.79
N GLU A 192 -11.61 5.53 -5.16
CA GLU A 192 -12.36 6.31 -6.15
C GLU A 192 -12.30 5.67 -7.53
N GLY A 193 -11.12 5.23 -7.97
CA GLY A 193 -10.96 4.51 -9.22
C GLY A 193 -11.73 3.18 -9.25
N MET A 194 -11.75 2.44 -8.12
CA MET A 194 -12.56 1.23 -7.97
C MET A 194 -14.06 1.55 -7.99
N LYS A 195 -14.47 2.63 -7.32
CA LYS A 195 -15.86 3.11 -7.29
C LYS A 195 -16.42 3.32 -8.68
N GLN A 196 -15.65 3.95 -9.56
CA GLN A 196 -16.09 4.21 -10.94
C GLN A 196 -16.56 2.93 -11.65
N VAL A 197 -15.85 1.82 -11.48
CA VAL A 197 -16.22 0.52 -12.08
C VAL A 197 -17.40 -0.11 -11.33
N PHE A 198 -17.45 -0.02 -10.02
CA PHE A 198 -18.57 -0.57 -9.24
C PHE A 198 -19.88 0.18 -9.53
N ASP A 199 -19.82 1.46 -9.89
CA ASP A 199 -20.97 2.25 -10.36
C ASP A 199 -21.36 1.92 -11.83
N GLY A 200 -20.67 0.98 -12.47
CA GLY A 200 -20.92 0.59 -13.87
C GLY A 200 -20.23 1.47 -14.90
N GLY A 201 -19.30 2.32 -14.48
CA GLY A 201 -18.46 3.13 -15.37
C GLY A 201 -17.31 2.34 -15.99
N GLU A 202 -16.65 2.96 -16.98
CA GLU A 202 -15.45 2.41 -17.61
C GLU A 202 -14.24 2.51 -16.68
N ILE A 203 -13.23 1.66 -16.91
CA ILE A 203 -11.93 1.74 -16.24
C ILE A 203 -11.32 3.13 -16.46
N VAL A 204 -10.82 3.77 -15.42
CA VAL A 204 -10.07 5.02 -15.55
C VAL A 204 -8.94 4.82 -16.57
N ALA A 205 -8.87 5.68 -17.57
CA ALA A 205 -7.81 5.60 -18.56
C ALA A 205 -6.45 5.79 -17.89
N GLY A 206 -5.53 4.85 -18.10
CA GLY A 206 -4.14 5.03 -17.66
C GLY A 206 -3.49 6.15 -18.49
N ALA A 207 -2.73 7.04 -17.85
CA ALA A 207 -1.85 7.92 -18.60
C ALA A 207 -0.89 7.03 -19.40
N GLU A 208 -0.74 7.29 -20.72
CA GLU A 208 0.32 6.66 -21.48
C GLU A 208 1.63 6.85 -20.71
N VAL A 209 2.33 5.73 -20.47
CA VAL A 209 3.62 5.75 -19.78
C VAL A 209 4.58 6.55 -20.64
N ALA A 210 4.61 7.85 -20.47
CA ALA A 210 5.67 8.67 -20.98
C ALA A 210 6.98 8.07 -20.46
N ALA A 211 7.86 7.69 -21.39
CA ALA A 211 9.12 7.02 -21.14
C ALA A 211 9.81 7.58 -19.89
N LYS A 212 10.28 6.66 -19.03
CA LYS A 212 11.07 6.87 -17.81
C LYS A 212 11.53 8.31 -17.62
N PRO A 213 11.04 9.05 -16.61
CA PRO A 213 11.73 10.27 -16.23
C PRO A 213 13.17 9.87 -15.84
N LYS A 214 14.17 10.43 -16.53
CA LYS A 214 15.53 10.41 -16.02
C LYS A 214 15.43 11.03 -14.62
N LEU A 215 15.87 10.30 -13.61
CA LEU A 215 16.09 10.84 -12.28
C LEU A 215 17.06 12.01 -12.41
N ASP A 216 16.54 13.21 -12.48
CA ASP A 216 17.34 14.42 -12.37
C ASP A 216 17.45 14.71 -10.87
N SER A 217 18.57 14.33 -10.28
CA SER A 217 18.89 14.48 -8.86
C SER A 217 19.01 15.95 -8.41
N SER A 218 18.57 16.90 -9.23
CA SER A 218 18.69 18.34 -8.98
C SER A 218 17.38 19.04 -8.58
N ALA A 219 16.24 18.34 -8.55
CA ALA A 219 14.97 18.91 -8.08
C ALA A 219 14.63 18.46 -6.65
N ALA A 220 15.58 18.61 -5.72
CA ALA A 220 15.23 18.69 -4.31
C ALA A 220 14.41 19.98 -4.13
N GLY A 221 13.09 19.85 -4.08
CA GLY A 221 12.20 20.95 -3.79
C GLY A 221 12.65 21.62 -2.49
N LYS A 222 12.94 22.92 -2.58
CA LYS A 222 13.15 23.77 -1.40
C LYS A 222 11.83 23.87 -0.64
N GLY A 223 11.48 22.82 0.10
CA GLY A 223 10.40 22.84 1.09
C GLY A 223 10.83 23.73 2.26
N VAL A 224 9.99 24.70 2.58
CA VAL A 224 10.19 25.73 3.60
C VAL A 224 10.26 25.20 5.04
N PHE A 225 10.39 23.87 5.27
CA PHE A 225 10.19 23.24 6.59
C PHE A 225 11.27 22.25 7.03
N ALA A 226 12.46 22.26 6.43
CA ALA A 226 13.52 21.30 6.78
C ALA A 226 14.11 21.49 8.19
N ASP A 227 13.98 22.67 8.81
CA ASP A 227 14.72 22.99 10.03
C ASP A 227 14.07 22.57 11.37
N ASP A 228 12.80 22.09 11.37
CA ASP A 228 12.06 21.87 12.63
C ASP A 228 11.45 20.46 12.80
N LEU A 229 11.55 19.57 11.81
CA LEU A 229 10.78 18.32 11.80
C LEU A 229 11.54 17.07 12.27
N MET A 230 12.83 16.97 12.01
CA MET A 230 13.79 16.07 12.64
C MET A 230 15.19 16.63 12.36
N LYS A 231 16.01 16.78 13.36
CA LYS A 231 17.43 17.06 13.13
C LYS A 231 18.04 15.80 12.52
N VAL A 232 18.83 15.94 11.46
CA VAL A 232 19.59 14.83 10.83
C VAL A 232 20.40 14.05 11.88
N GLU A 233 20.80 14.73 12.95
CA GLU A 233 21.53 14.18 14.10
C GLU A 233 20.71 13.17 14.94
N ASP A 234 19.38 13.15 14.82
CA ASP A 234 18.48 12.24 15.55
C ASP A 234 18.17 10.94 14.77
N ILE A 235 18.58 10.85 13.49
CA ILE A 235 18.35 9.68 12.66
C ILE A 235 19.44 8.64 12.94
N LYS A 236 19.11 7.62 13.74
CA LYS A 236 20.03 6.52 14.06
C LYS A 236 20.19 5.50 12.94
N ASN A 237 19.13 5.28 12.16
CA ASN A 237 19.02 4.27 11.13
C ASN A 237 18.78 4.96 9.76
N GLY A 238 19.85 5.51 9.17
CA GLY A 238 19.77 6.37 7.99
C GLY A 238 19.50 5.65 6.67
N TYR A 239 19.57 4.31 6.62
CA TYR A 239 19.33 3.57 5.38
C TYR A 239 17.95 2.93 5.36
N CYS A 240 17.10 3.36 4.42
CA CYS A 240 15.91 2.63 4.03
C CYS A 240 16.34 1.41 3.20
N THR A 241 16.12 0.23 3.72
CA THR A 241 16.58 -1.02 3.10
C THR A 241 15.40 -1.94 2.84
N GLN A 242 15.21 -2.31 1.57
CA GLN A 242 14.14 -3.22 1.16
C GLN A 242 14.70 -4.32 0.25
N PHE A 243 14.20 -5.55 0.40
CA PHE A 243 14.57 -6.69 -0.41
C PHE A 243 13.51 -7.80 -0.35
N LEU A 244 13.48 -8.65 -1.39
CA LEU A 244 12.69 -9.89 -1.41
C LEU A 244 13.58 -11.07 -1.04
N VAL A 245 13.09 -11.93 -0.16
CA VAL A 245 13.65 -13.25 0.13
C VAL A 245 12.80 -14.28 -0.60
N HIS A 246 13.39 -15.00 -1.56
CA HIS A 246 12.78 -16.19 -2.14
C HIS A 246 13.15 -17.37 -1.23
N LYS A 247 12.21 -17.79 -0.41
CA LYS A 247 12.44 -18.73 0.68
C LYS A 247 12.87 -20.11 0.17
N ASP A 248 13.83 -20.69 0.87
CA ASP A 248 14.11 -22.12 0.70
C ASP A 248 12.89 -22.94 1.16
N PRO A 249 12.67 -24.13 0.59
CA PRO A 249 11.55 -24.99 0.96
C PRO A 249 11.47 -25.24 2.48
N GLY A 250 10.35 -24.84 3.09
CA GLY A 250 10.12 -24.98 4.53
C GLY A 250 10.78 -23.92 5.41
N ALA A 251 11.50 -22.94 4.85
CA ALA A 251 12.06 -21.85 5.63
C ALA A 251 10.95 -20.90 6.13
N SER A 252 11.06 -20.46 7.39
CA SER A 252 10.21 -19.42 8.00
C SER A 252 11.05 -18.20 8.31
N VAL A 253 10.55 -17.03 7.95
CA VAL A 253 11.25 -15.76 8.20
C VAL A 253 10.97 -15.17 9.58
N THR A 254 10.36 -15.92 10.51
CA THR A 254 10.06 -15.42 11.86
C THR A 254 11.31 -14.97 12.60
N ARG A 255 12.43 -15.74 12.48
CA ARG A 255 13.70 -15.34 13.09
C ARG A 255 14.36 -14.17 12.38
N LEU A 256 14.23 -14.09 11.06
CA LEU A 256 14.69 -12.94 10.29
C LEU A 256 13.97 -11.67 10.74
N ARG A 257 12.63 -11.72 10.89
CA ARG A 257 11.85 -10.60 11.42
C ARG A 257 12.41 -10.12 12.77
N ALA A 258 12.57 -11.02 13.73
CA ALA A 258 13.10 -10.69 15.05
C ALA A 258 14.52 -10.09 14.98
N PHE A 259 15.35 -10.56 14.06
CA PHE A 259 16.68 -9.99 13.82
C PHE A 259 16.60 -8.56 13.28
N LEU A 260 15.76 -8.32 12.26
CA LEU A 260 15.56 -6.98 11.70
C LEU A 260 15.02 -5.99 12.75
N GLU A 261 14.06 -6.44 13.57
CA GLU A 261 13.49 -5.66 14.68
C GLU A 261 14.51 -5.30 15.78
N SER A 262 15.49 -6.16 15.98
CA SER A 262 16.54 -5.94 16.98
C SER A 262 17.65 -4.99 16.50
N ASN A 263 17.82 -4.84 15.19
CA ASN A 263 18.94 -4.11 14.58
C ASN A 263 18.51 -2.95 13.66
N GLY A 264 17.22 -2.59 13.67
CA GLY A 264 16.66 -1.50 12.88
C GLY A 264 15.35 -1.00 13.46
N ASP A 265 14.74 -0.06 12.75
CA ASP A 265 13.38 0.42 13.01
C ASP A 265 12.53 0.42 11.74
N SER A 266 11.26 0.83 11.86
CA SER A 266 10.29 0.84 10.74
C SER A 266 10.20 -0.52 10.02
N VAL A 267 10.39 -1.61 10.77
CA VAL A 267 10.47 -2.97 10.22
C VAL A 267 9.09 -3.44 9.78
N VAL A 268 9.01 -3.88 8.52
CA VAL A 268 7.85 -4.60 8.00
C VAL A 268 8.33 -5.83 7.24
N VAL A 269 7.86 -7.00 7.64
CA VAL A 269 8.13 -8.27 6.97
C VAL A 269 6.80 -8.90 6.57
N ILE A 270 6.60 -9.07 5.26
CA ILE A 270 5.41 -9.69 4.71
C ILE A 270 5.82 -11.03 4.10
N GLU A 271 5.31 -12.10 4.68
CA GLU A 271 5.60 -13.46 4.23
C GLU A 271 4.43 -14.03 3.41
N ASP A 272 4.72 -14.59 2.25
CA ASP A 272 3.83 -15.41 1.44
C ASP A 272 4.38 -16.84 1.33
N ASP A 273 3.76 -17.70 0.53
CA ASP A 273 4.10 -19.14 0.47
C ASP A 273 5.59 -19.35 0.20
N ASP A 274 6.16 -18.70 -0.80
CA ASP A 274 7.54 -18.87 -1.30
C ASP A 274 8.39 -17.60 -1.28
N VAL A 275 7.82 -16.44 -0.93
CA VAL A 275 8.56 -15.17 -0.85
C VAL A 275 8.25 -14.42 0.44
N ALA A 276 9.22 -13.61 0.89
CA ALA A 276 9.00 -12.60 1.91
C ALA A 276 9.53 -11.24 1.44
N ASN A 277 8.72 -10.20 1.54
CA ASN A 277 9.16 -8.82 1.34
C ASN A 277 9.57 -8.24 2.70
N CYS A 278 10.81 -7.76 2.77
CA CYS A 278 11.40 -7.20 3.97
C CYS A 278 11.71 -5.71 3.74
N HIS A 279 11.26 -4.87 4.67
CA HIS A 279 11.60 -3.45 4.74
C HIS A 279 12.11 -3.14 6.14
N VAL A 280 13.21 -2.40 6.24
CA VAL A 280 13.82 -1.99 7.50
C VAL A 280 14.61 -0.69 7.32
N HIS A 281 14.52 0.22 8.30
CA HIS A 281 15.48 1.30 8.45
C HIS A 281 16.62 0.84 9.35
N THR A 282 17.86 0.97 8.89
CA THR A 282 19.04 0.46 9.59
C THR A 282 20.25 1.34 9.39
N ALA A 283 21.23 1.23 10.30
CA ALA A 283 22.56 1.81 10.12
C ALA A 283 23.50 0.91 9.30
N ASP A 284 23.17 -0.40 9.16
CA ASP A 284 24.00 -1.38 8.45
C ASP A 284 23.15 -2.30 7.53
N PRO A 285 22.89 -1.86 6.28
CA PRO A 285 22.18 -2.69 5.30
C PRO A 285 22.89 -4.03 5.01
N GLY A 286 24.23 -4.03 5.04
CA GLY A 286 25.01 -5.24 4.76
C GLY A 286 24.75 -6.35 5.78
N MET A 287 24.62 -6.00 7.06
CA MET A 287 24.29 -6.93 8.13
C MET A 287 22.88 -7.54 7.93
N MET A 288 21.90 -6.70 7.53
CA MET A 288 20.52 -7.16 7.27
C MET A 288 20.49 -8.17 6.12
N LEU A 289 21.17 -7.87 5.02
CA LEU A 289 21.23 -8.76 3.84
C LEU A 289 22.01 -10.06 4.15
N SER A 290 23.08 -9.99 4.92
CA SER A 290 23.87 -11.16 5.35
C SER A 290 23.09 -12.11 6.23
N GLU A 291 22.16 -11.60 7.02
CA GLU A 291 21.22 -12.45 7.77
C GLU A 291 20.16 -13.02 6.85
N ALA A 292 19.57 -12.18 6.00
CA ALA A 292 18.44 -12.55 5.14
C ALA A 292 18.78 -13.70 4.16
N ILE A 293 19.99 -13.72 3.61
CA ILE A 293 20.42 -14.75 2.63
C ILE A 293 20.44 -16.17 3.22
N LYS A 294 20.39 -16.32 4.55
CA LYS A 294 20.31 -17.62 5.22
C LYS A 294 18.95 -18.30 5.08
N TYR A 295 17.94 -17.58 4.60
CA TYR A 295 16.55 -18.05 4.45
C TYR A 295 16.16 -18.33 3.00
N GLY A 296 17.06 -18.00 2.05
CA GLY A 296 16.87 -18.19 0.63
C GLY A 296 17.61 -17.13 -0.20
N TYR A 297 17.42 -17.13 -1.51
CA TYR A 297 18.08 -16.12 -2.34
C TYR A 297 17.32 -14.78 -2.34
N LEU A 298 18.07 -13.69 -2.53
CA LEU A 298 17.54 -12.34 -2.43
C LEU A 298 17.42 -11.69 -3.81
N THR A 299 16.36 -10.87 -3.99
CA THR A 299 16.12 -10.04 -5.19
C THR A 299 15.52 -8.68 -4.83
N ASN A 300 15.32 -7.82 -5.82
CA ASN A 300 14.62 -6.53 -5.70
C ASN A 300 15.17 -5.64 -4.58
N PHE A 301 16.48 -5.45 -4.58
CA PHE A 301 17.13 -4.59 -3.59
C PHE A 301 16.80 -3.11 -3.85
N LYS A 302 16.43 -2.40 -2.78
CA LYS A 302 16.38 -0.95 -2.71
C LYS A 302 17.08 -0.52 -1.43
N ILE A 303 18.16 0.24 -1.55
CA ILE A 303 18.91 0.81 -0.42
C ILE A 303 19.10 2.29 -0.72
N GLU A 304 18.52 3.12 0.13
CA GLU A 304 18.56 4.58 0.02
C GLU A 304 18.99 5.18 1.36
N ASN A 305 19.79 6.27 1.31
CA ASN A 305 20.25 7.00 2.49
C ASN A 305 19.71 8.42 2.46
#